data_9b13aa81ca4ea8b03cb7fe4b3025fc51
#
_entry.id   9b13aa81ca4ea8b03cb7fe4b3025fc51
#
_cell.length_a   1.000
_cell.length_b   1.000
_cell.length_c   1.000
_cell.angle_alpha   90.00
_cell.angle_beta   90.00
_cell.angle_gamma   90.00
#
_symmetry.space_group_name_H-M   'P 1'
#
loop_
_entity.id
_entity.type
_entity.pdbx_description
1 polymer ?
#
loop_
_entity_poly.entity_id
_entity_poly.type
_entity_poly.pdbx_seq_one_letter_code
_entity_poly.pdbx_strand_id
1 'polypeptide(L)'
;MKLAYTQNALGTLSHLPLPIRKAFYKQAVFLVANLHHPSLHAKKYSESEDRWQARVNRGWRFYFKIVGDTYIVTEIIPHPR
;
A
#
# COMPACT_ATOMS: atom_id res chain seq x y z
N MET A 1 -7.45 -4.50 -11.94
CA MET A 1 -7.76 -3.63 -10.79
C MET A 1 -7.15 -2.25 -11.01
N LYS A 2 -7.82 -1.24 -10.54
CA LYS A 2 -7.34 0.14 -10.59
C LYS A 2 -6.67 0.50 -9.27
N LEU A 3 -5.91 1.60 -9.27
CA LEU A 3 -5.24 2.09 -8.09
C LEU A 3 -5.63 3.55 -7.88
N ALA A 4 -6.00 3.89 -6.64
CA ALA A 4 -6.34 5.25 -6.25
C ALA A 4 -5.69 5.57 -4.91
N TYR A 5 -5.67 6.85 -4.54
CA TYR A 5 -5.02 7.32 -3.33
C TYR A 5 -5.91 8.32 -2.61
N THR A 6 -5.91 8.26 -1.27
CA THR A 6 -6.48 9.34 -0.47
C THR A 6 -5.52 10.54 -0.49
N GLN A 7 -6.02 11.71 -0.09
CA GLN A 7 -5.15 12.88 0.04
C GLN A 7 -4.04 12.65 1.06
N ASN A 8 -4.34 11.93 2.13
CA ASN A 8 -3.32 11.56 3.13
C ASN A 8 -2.20 10.75 2.50
N ALA A 9 -2.54 9.74 1.71
CA ALA A 9 -1.53 8.91 1.05
C ALA A 9 -0.72 9.71 0.04
N LEU A 10 -1.38 10.56 -0.75
CA LEU A 10 -0.69 11.42 -1.73
C LEU A 10 0.28 12.37 -1.04
N GLY A 11 -0.15 12.98 0.07
CA GLY A 11 0.70 13.89 0.82
C GLY A 11 1.95 13.19 1.34
N THR A 12 1.78 12.01 1.92
CA THR A 12 2.91 11.21 2.40
C THR A 12 3.83 10.84 1.24
N LEU A 13 3.26 10.34 0.14
CA LEU A 13 4.02 9.88 -1.01
C LEU A 13 4.90 10.99 -1.58
N SER A 14 4.38 12.23 -1.63
CA SER A 14 5.12 13.36 -2.16
C SER A 14 6.35 13.75 -1.31
N HIS A 15 6.38 13.33 -0.04
CA HIS A 15 7.47 13.64 0.89
C HIS A 15 8.38 12.44 1.17
N LEU A 16 8.10 11.26 0.61
CA LEU A 16 8.93 10.09 0.85
C LEU A 16 10.31 10.27 0.20
N PRO A 17 11.39 9.79 0.88
CA PRO A 17 12.68 9.69 0.23
C PRO A 17 12.57 8.88 -1.06
N LEU A 18 13.36 9.25 -2.06
CA LEU A 18 13.26 8.63 -3.39
C LEU A 18 13.35 7.09 -3.36
N PRO A 19 14.27 6.47 -2.60
CA PRO A 19 14.34 5.00 -2.55
C PRO A 19 13.05 4.35 -2.05
N ILE A 20 12.40 4.96 -1.05
CA ILE A 20 11.15 4.46 -0.49
C ILE A 20 10.02 4.63 -1.51
N ARG A 21 9.98 5.77 -2.17
CA ARG A 21 8.97 6.04 -3.20
C ARG A 21 9.07 5.05 -4.35
N LYS A 22 10.28 4.77 -4.82
CA LYS A 22 10.50 3.78 -5.88
C LYS A 22 10.06 2.39 -5.45
N ALA A 23 10.38 2.01 -4.21
CA ALA A 23 9.97 0.72 -3.66
C ALA A 23 8.43 0.62 -3.61
N PHE A 24 7.77 1.70 -3.20
CA PHE A 24 6.31 1.72 -3.19
C PHE A 24 5.72 1.53 -4.59
N TYR A 25 6.22 2.25 -5.59
CA TYR A 25 5.70 2.11 -6.95
C TYR A 25 5.87 0.70 -7.49
N LYS A 26 6.99 0.06 -7.20
CA LYS A 26 7.22 -1.33 -7.59
C LYS A 26 6.16 -2.24 -6.96
N GLN A 27 5.91 -2.06 -5.66
CA GLN A 27 4.91 -2.86 -4.95
C GLN A 27 3.50 -2.58 -5.44
N ALA A 28 3.21 -1.34 -5.81
CA ALA A 28 1.90 -0.97 -6.36
C ALA A 28 1.63 -1.69 -7.69
N VAL A 29 2.64 -1.82 -8.53
CA VAL A 29 2.52 -2.59 -9.79
C VAL A 29 2.19 -4.04 -9.49
N PHE A 30 2.87 -4.65 -8.52
CA PHE A 30 2.59 -6.02 -8.12
C PHE A 30 1.17 -6.16 -7.57
N LEU A 31 0.73 -5.20 -6.76
CA LEU A 31 -0.61 -5.24 -6.17
C LEU A 31 -1.70 -5.24 -7.26
N VAL A 32 -1.58 -4.37 -8.23
CA VAL A 32 -2.56 -4.28 -9.33
C VAL A 32 -2.58 -5.57 -10.15
N ALA A 33 -1.43 -6.19 -10.34
CA ALA A 33 -1.33 -7.44 -11.09
C ALA A 33 -1.83 -8.64 -10.29
N ASN A 34 -1.50 -8.72 -9.00
CA ASN A 34 -1.86 -9.87 -8.16
C ASN A 34 -1.73 -9.53 -6.69
N LEU A 35 -2.87 -9.43 -6.00
CA LEU A 35 -2.92 -9.17 -4.57
C LEU A 35 -2.07 -10.16 -3.76
N HIS A 36 -1.94 -11.38 -4.26
CA HIS A 36 -1.21 -12.45 -3.56
C HIS A 36 0.26 -12.54 -3.97
N HIS A 37 0.79 -11.53 -4.66
CA HIS A 37 2.21 -11.52 -4.99
C HIS A 37 3.05 -11.66 -3.71
N PRO A 38 4.01 -12.60 -3.66
CA PRO A 38 4.73 -12.92 -2.41
C PRO A 38 5.42 -11.72 -1.75
N SER A 39 5.97 -10.79 -2.55
CA SER A 39 6.70 -9.66 -1.99
C SER A 39 5.82 -8.68 -1.23
N LEU A 40 4.52 -8.68 -1.49
CA LEU A 40 3.58 -7.78 -0.81
C LEU A 40 3.31 -8.18 0.63
N HIS A 41 3.33 -9.47 0.94
CA HIS A 41 2.88 -9.98 2.23
C HIS A 41 1.54 -9.37 2.64
N ALA A 42 0.63 -9.26 1.67
CA ALA A 42 -0.66 -8.63 1.89
C ALA A 42 -1.53 -9.47 2.81
N LYS A 43 -2.17 -8.81 3.76
CA LYS A 43 -3.11 -9.46 4.67
C LYS A 43 -4.16 -8.48 5.12
N LYS A 44 -5.34 -9.01 5.45
CA LYS A 44 -6.42 -8.19 5.96
C LYS A 44 -6.12 -7.85 7.41
N TYR A 45 -5.97 -6.56 7.69
CA TYR A 45 -5.57 -6.07 8.99
C TYR A 45 -6.75 -5.89 9.93
N SER A 46 -7.90 -5.48 9.39
CA SER A 46 -9.12 -5.28 10.18
C SER A 46 -10.34 -5.65 9.34
N GLU A 47 -11.12 -6.61 9.83
CA GLU A 47 -12.35 -7.03 9.15
C GLU A 47 -13.41 -5.93 9.19
N SER A 48 -13.56 -5.26 10.34
CA SER A 48 -14.59 -4.25 10.52
C SER A 48 -14.35 -3.01 9.67
N GLU A 49 -13.09 -2.66 9.43
CA GLU A 49 -12.70 -1.50 8.64
C GLU A 49 -12.38 -1.83 7.19
N ASP A 50 -12.42 -3.13 6.84
CA ASP A 50 -12.03 -3.61 5.51
C ASP A 50 -10.64 -3.08 5.13
N ARG A 51 -9.71 -3.15 6.07
CA ARG A 51 -8.39 -2.55 5.94
C ARG A 51 -7.34 -3.62 5.70
N TRP A 52 -6.57 -3.44 4.64
CA TRP A 52 -5.49 -4.34 4.26
C TRP A 52 -4.14 -3.67 4.49
N GLN A 53 -3.15 -4.49 4.78
CA GLN A 53 -1.76 -4.04 4.93
C GLN A 53 -0.90 -4.77 3.92
N ALA A 54 0.05 -4.05 3.33
CA ALA A 54 1.06 -4.66 2.47
C ALA A 54 2.42 -4.01 2.72
N ARG A 55 3.46 -4.69 2.28
CA ARG A 55 4.83 -4.26 2.50
C ARG A 55 5.30 -3.36 1.38
N VAL A 56 5.88 -2.19 1.73
CA VAL A 56 6.64 -1.37 0.79
C VAL A 56 8.04 -1.96 0.66
N ASN A 57 8.72 -2.09 1.80
CA ASN A 57 10.01 -2.73 1.94
C ASN A 57 10.14 -3.21 3.39
N ARG A 58 11.36 -3.53 3.84
CA ARG A 58 11.56 -4.04 5.20
C ARG A 58 11.10 -3.04 6.27
N GLY A 59 11.30 -1.75 6.05
CA GLY A 59 11.03 -0.71 7.04
C GLY A 59 9.75 0.08 6.85
N TRP A 60 8.98 -0.19 5.81
CA TRP A 60 7.79 0.59 5.50
C TRP A 60 6.63 -0.30 5.11
N ARG A 61 5.40 0.16 5.44
CA ARG A 61 4.15 -0.54 5.11
C ARG A 61 3.17 0.45 4.49
N PHE A 62 2.21 -0.08 3.73
CA PHE A 62 1.10 0.75 3.28
C PHE A 62 -0.21 0.02 3.54
N TYR A 63 -1.26 0.82 3.71
CA TYR A 63 -2.61 0.30 3.95
C TYR A 63 -3.50 0.69 2.79
N PHE A 64 -4.45 -0.18 2.51
CA PHE A 64 -5.38 0.06 1.41
C PHE A 64 -6.72 -0.60 1.70
N LYS A 65 -7.74 -0.14 0.97
CA LYS A 65 -9.07 -0.73 0.96
C LYS A 65 -9.34 -1.24 -0.44
N ILE A 66 -10.25 -2.21 -0.55
CA ILE A 66 -10.71 -2.73 -1.83
C ILE A 66 -12.15 -2.29 -2.01
N VAL A 67 -12.42 -1.46 -3.02
CA VAL A 67 -13.74 -0.97 -3.32
C VAL A 67 -14.00 -1.27 -4.79
N GLY A 68 -14.89 -2.26 -5.05
CA GLY A 68 -15.16 -2.72 -6.40
C GLY A 68 -13.89 -3.22 -7.08
N ASP A 69 -13.51 -2.58 -8.16
CA ASP A 69 -12.32 -2.93 -8.94
C ASP A 69 -11.09 -2.07 -8.60
N THR A 70 -11.13 -1.36 -7.46
CA THR A 70 -10.11 -0.36 -7.14
C THR A 70 -9.46 -0.66 -5.79
N TYR A 71 -8.13 -0.59 -5.75
CA TYR A 71 -7.37 -0.53 -4.50
C TYR A 71 -7.18 0.94 -4.14
N ILE A 72 -7.64 1.35 -2.97
CA ILE A 72 -7.50 2.73 -2.50
C ILE A 72 -6.44 2.75 -1.40
N VAL A 73 -5.27 3.29 -1.71
CA VAL A 73 -4.18 3.43 -0.74
C VAL A 73 -4.53 4.56 0.22
N THR A 74 -4.57 4.27 1.50
CA THR A 74 -5.01 5.22 2.53
C THR A 74 -3.84 5.77 3.35
N GLU A 75 -2.81 4.97 3.57
CA GLU A 75 -1.66 5.36 4.40
C GLU A 75 -0.39 4.69 3.91
N ILE A 76 0.74 5.38 4.07
CA ILE A 76 2.08 4.82 3.87
C ILE A 76 2.87 5.24 5.10
N ILE A 77 3.29 4.27 5.92
CA ILE A 77 3.92 4.56 7.21
C ILE A 77 5.14 3.70 7.45
N PRO A 78 6.09 4.17 8.29
CA PRO A 78 7.18 3.31 8.74
C PRO A 78 6.62 2.14 9.54
N HIS A 79 7.27 0.99 9.40
CA HIS A 79 6.88 -0.19 10.17
C HIS A 79 7.42 -0.06 11.59
N PRO A 80 6.59 -0.12 12.63
CA PRO A 80 7.07 -0.06 14.00
C PRO A 80 7.92 -1.27 14.33
N ARG A 81 8.93 -1.03 15.14
CA ARG A 81 9.81 -2.10 15.63
C ARG A 81 9.31 -2.70 16.93
#